data_723aa62cb4203b4800dd4261c94306e8
#
_entry.id   723aa62cb4203b4800dd4261c94306e8
#
_cell.length_a   1.000
_cell.length_b   1.000
_cell.length_c   1.000
_cell.angle_alpha   90.00
_cell.angle_beta   90.00
_cell.angle_gamma   90.00
#
_symmetry.space_group_name_H-M   'P 1'
#
loop_
_entity.id
_entity.type
_entity.pdbx_description
1 polymer ?
#
loop_
_entity_poly.entity_id
_entity_poly.type
_entity_poly.pdbx_seq_one_letter_code
_entity_poly.pdbx_strand_id
1 'polypeptide(L)'
;MTEPAIPDLKLLRSFSPLDGLKAENLRALARKTTIRDLAQGRVLFKEGDTDKRTYYLVSGSLDLLANGRVVGIVKGGTPEARHPVAPVLPRRCAARAASEHVEYISIDSDLLDVLITWDQTGQYEVGELQAGGAAGDDWMTLLLQSRAFHKIPPANLQAVFMRMQRVDYAAGDPVVRQGDEGEHFYAIVAGRCVVTRETPLNREGIKLAELGMGDTFGEESLISGAKRNATVTMITDGTLMRLGKEDFNSLLNEPMVHWVDCEEAHRIVAAGGRWLDVRLPSEFEHCHFDQAINVPLYFVRLKLKTLEAAVPYVVCCDNGRRSSAAAYILGERGFDTHVLRGGIAASDLAEALNSPGRGD
;
A
#
# COMPACT_ATOMS: atom_id res chain seq x y z
N MET A 1 27.17 24.61 -13.10
CA MET A 1 26.30 23.47 -12.76
C MET A 1 26.54 23.21 -11.29
N THR A 2 25.60 23.59 -10.44
CA THR A 2 25.63 23.30 -8.99
C THR A 2 25.55 21.79 -8.80
N GLU A 3 26.34 21.24 -7.89
CA GLU A 3 26.23 19.82 -7.51
C GLU A 3 24.79 19.55 -7.05
N PRO A 4 24.19 18.41 -7.45
CA PRO A 4 22.82 18.07 -7.07
C PRO A 4 22.74 17.97 -5.53
N ALA A 5 21.99 18.87 -4.90
CA ALA A 5 21.82 18.90 -3.45
C ALA A 5 20.94 17.75 -2.97
N ILE A 6 21.38 17.06 -1.93
CA ILE A 6 20.56 16.04 -1.26
C ILE A 6 19.52 16.78 -0.40
N PRO A 7 18.21 16.45 -0.52
CA PRO A 7 17.18 17.08 0.30
C PRO A 7 17.36 16.70 1.79
N ASP A 8 17.21 17.68 2.66
CA ASP A 8 17.20 17.42 4.10
C ASP A 8 15.87 16.76 4.54
N LEU A 9 15.86 16.19 5.74
CA LEU A 9 14.68 15.49 6.25
C LEU A 9 13.51 16.43 6.57
N LYS A 10 13.80 17.71 6.87
CA LYS A 10 12.77 18.71 7.16
C LYS A 10 12.03 19.08 5.89
N LEU A 11 12.77 19.25 4.79
CA LEU A 11 12.19 19.50 3.48
C LEU A 11 11.31 18.31 3.02
N LEU A 12 11.81 17.07 3.12
CA LEU A 12 11.02 15.89 2.74
C LEU A 12 9.75 15.77 3.58
N ARG A 13 9.80 16.07 4.88
CA ARG A 13 8.63 16.06 5.77
C ARG A 13 7.63 17.17 5.47
N SER A 14 7.98 18.17 4.70
CA SER A 14 7.01 19.20 4.29
C SER A 14 6.09 18.73 3.17
N PHE A 15 6.37 17.58 2.55
CA PHE A 15 5.58 17.01 1.47
C PHE A 15 4.71 15.85 1.94
N SER A 16 3.48 15.80 1.45
CA SER A 16 2.56 14.68 1.61
C SER A 16 2.72 13.70 0.43
N PRO A 17 2.74 12.39 0.65
CA PRO A 17 2.63 11.67 1.92
C PRO A 17 3.97 11.35 2.61
N LEU A 18 5.07 12.04 2.27
CA LEU A 18 6.39 11.82 2.87
C LEU A 18 6.44 12.15 4.36
N ASP A 19 5.58 13.09 4.80
CA ASP A 19 5.40 13.48 6.20
C ASP A 19 5.00 12.33 7.13
N GLY A 20 4.33 11.31 6.58
CA GLY A 20 3.94 10.10 7.30
C GLY A 20 5.01 9.01 7.39
N LEU A 21 6.15 9.16 6.70
CA LEU A 21 7.22 8.17 6.73
C LEU A 21 8.02 8.23 8.05
N LYS A 22 8.38 7.06 8.58
CA LYS A 22 9.32 6.96 9.69
C LYS A 22 10.66 7.55 9.31
N ALA A 23 11.37 8.12 10.31
CA ALA A 23 12.64 8.81 10.10
C ALA A 23 13.68 7.96 9.36
N GLU A 24 13.64 6.66 9.51
CA GLU A 24 14.55 5.70 8.87
C GLU A 24 14.33 5.61 7.37
N ASN A 25 13.08 5.40 6.96
CA ASN A 25 12.70 5.32 5.55
C ASN A 25 12.84 6.67 4.85
N LEU A 26 12.56 7.75 5.56
CA LEU A 26 12.76 9.10 5.05
C LEU A 26 14.27 9.40 4.81
N ARG A 27 15.18 8.95 5.69
CA ARG A 27 16.63 9.05 5.47
C ARG A 27 17.10 8.22 4.29
N ALA A 28 16.54 7.02 4.12
CA ALA A 28 16.85 6.17 2.98
C ALA A 28 16.41 6.80 1.66
N LEU A 29 15.22 7.41 1.66
CA LEU A 29 14.69 8.14 0.52
C LEU A 29 15.54 9.37 0.19
N ALA A 30 15.96 10.15 1.19
CA ALA A 30 16.82 11.32 1.03
C ALA A 30 18.12 10.99 0.28
N ARG A 31 18.76 9.85 0.61
CA ARG A 31 20.01 9.40 -0.05
C ARG A 31 19.83 9.01 -1.51
N LYS A 32 18.62 8.66 -1.93
CA LYS A 32 18.29 8.25 -3.31
C LYS A 32 17.65 9.37 -4.12
N THR A 33 17.45 10.53 -3.50
CA THR A 33 16.73 11.66 -4.07
C THR A 33 17.65 12.86 -4.16
N THR A 34 17.53 13.64 -5.23
CA THR A 34 18.29 14.89 -5.42
C THR A 34 17.32 16.01 -5.77
N ILE A 35 17.62 17.20 -5.29
CA ILE A 35 16.98 18.42 -5.74
C ILE A 35 17.55 18.74 -7.12
N ARG A 36 16.66 18.99 -8.08
CA ARG A 36 17.01 19.29 -9.47
C ARG A 36 16.47 20.65 -9.87
N ASP A 37 17.21 21.32 -10.72
CA ASP A 37 16.83 22.61 -11.30
C ASP A 37 16.11 22.42 -12.63
N LEU A 38 15.12 23.25 -12.91
CA LEU A 38 14.42 23.34 -14.17
C LEU A 38 14.36 24.80 -14.60
N ALA A 39 15.00 25.14 -15.72
CA ALA A 39 15.01 26.48 -16.27
C ALA A 39 13.64 26.89 -16.82
N GLN A 40 13.34 28.19 -16.82
CA GLN A 40 12.10 28.76 -17.32
C GLN A 40 11.75 28.25 -18.72
N GLY A 41 10.47 27.95 -18.94
CA GLY A 41 9.92 27.45 -20.19
C GLY A 41 10.20 25.97 -20.47
N ARG A 42 11.07 25.31 -19.69
CA ARG A 42 11.32 23.85 -19.84
C ARG A 42 10.15 23.06 -19.25
N VAL A 43 9.87 21.93 -19.88
CA VAL A 43 8.79 21.00 -19.50
C VAL A 43 9.35 19.96 -18.55
N LEU A 44 8.70 19.77 -17.39
CA LEU A 44 9.02 18.76 -16.39
C LEU A 44 8.53 17.37 -16.85
N PHE A 45 7.28 17.29 -17.29
CA PHE A 45 6.65 16.14 -17.92
C PHE A 45 5.55 16.61 -18.89
N LYS A 46 5.17 15.76 -19.83
CA LYS A 46 4.17 16.05 -20.87
C LYS A 46 2.83 15.41 -20.54
N GLU A 47 1.76 15.96 -21.12
CA GLU A 47 0.47 15.31 -21.18
C GLU A 47 0.57 13.95 -21.87
N GLY A 48 -0.04 12.92 -21.27
CA GLY A 48 0.03 11.52 -21.74
C GLY A 48 1.25 10.71 -21.25
N ASP A 49 2.22 11.34 -20.58
CA ASP A 49 3.38 10.61 -20.02
C ASP A 49 2.94 9.56 -19.00
N THR A 50 3.66 8.41 -19.01
CA THR A 50 3.44 7.27 -18.10
C THR A 50 4.69 6.95 -17.28
N ASP A 51 5.50 7.96 -17.01
CA ASP A 51 6.82 7.88 -16.37
C ASP A 51 6.70 7.49 -14.91
N LYS A 52 6.23 6.68 -14.35
CA LYS A 52 6.16 6.23 -12.94
C LYS A 52 7.03 7.06 -11.96
N ARG A 53 6.92 8.39 -12.05
CA ARG A 53 7.64 9.36 -11.23
C ARG A 53 6.65 10.24 -10.46
N THR A 54 6.94 10.43 -9.18
CA THR A 54 6.24 11.39 -8.33
C THR A 54 7.11 12.64 -8.20
N TYR A 55 6.57 13.79 -8.60
CA TYR A 55 7.27 15.07 -8.60
C TYR A 55 6.72 15.98 -7.50
N TYR A 56 7.64 16.62 -6.76
CA TYR A 56 7.30 17.64 -5.77
C TYR A 56 8.02 18.93 -6.13
N LEU A 57 7.28 20.04 -6.07
CA LEU A 57 7.83 21.39 -6.30
C LEU A 57 8.42 21.93 -5.01
N VAL A 58 9.73 22.20 -5.00
CA VAL A 58 10.44 22.75 -3.85
C VAL A 58 10.37 24.28 -3.86
N SER A 59 10.75 24.89 -5.00
CA SER A 59 10.73 26.35 -5.15
C SER A 59 10.37 26.75 -6.59
N GLY A 60 10.00 28.00 -6.78
CA GLY A 60 9.57 28.54 -8.08
C GLY A 60 8.11 28.28 -8.37
N SER A 61 7.72 28.25 -9.67
CA SER A 61 6.35 28.02 -10.10
C SER A 61 6.28 27.19 -11.37
N LEU A 62 5.25 26.33 -11.46
CA LEU A 62 4.93 25.49 -12.62
C LEU A 62 3.57 25.85 -13.17
N ASP A 63 3.47 26.06 -14.50
CA ASP A 63 2.22 26.06 -15.23
C ASP A 63 1.79 24.63 -15.54
N LEU A 64 0.55 24.29 -15.21
CA LEU A 64 -0.09 23.05 -15.66
C LEU A 64 -0.85 23.33 -16.94
N LEU A 65 -0.54 22.57 -18.00
CA LEU A 65 -1.12 22.79 -19.34
C LEU A 65 -1.89 21.54 -19.78
N ALA A 66 -3.16 21.72 -20.11
CA ALA A 66 -3.98 20.71 -20.79
C ALA A 66 -4.37 21.23 -22.16
N ASN A 67 -4.14 20.44 -23.21
CA ASN A 67 -4.37 20.85 -24.61
C ASN A 67 -3.71 22.20 -24.96
N GLY A 68 -2.50 22.45 -24.42
CA GLY A 68 -1.73 23.67 -24.64
C GLY A 68 -2.22 24.93 -23.91
N ARG A 69 -3.27 24.85 -23.11
CA ARG A 69 -3.79 25.96 -22.29
C ARG A 69 -3.41 25.78 -20.83
N VAL A 70 -3.08 26.88 -20.15
CA VAL A 70 -2.82 26.86 -18.72
C VAL A 70 -4.14 26.60 -17.97
N VAL A 71 -4.19 25.48 -17.27
CA VAL A 71 -5.36 25.07 -16.47
C VAL A 71 -5.12 25.24 -14.96
N GLY A 72 -3.87 25.47 -14.55
CA GLY A 72 -3.50 25.71 -13.16
C GLY A 72 -2.06 26.17 -13.02
N ILE A 73 -1.72 26.68 -11.83
CA ILE A 73 -0.36 27.10 -11.47
C ILE A 73 -0.07 26.51 -10.09
N VAL A 74 1.07 25.84 -9.96
CA VAL A 74 1.59 25.37 -8.66
C VAL A 74 2.76 26.25 -8.26
N LYS A 75 2.77 26.79 -7.04
CA LYS A 75 3.84 27.63 -6.50
C LYS A 75 4.53 26.95 -5.32
N GLY A 76 5.86 26.89 -5.35
CA GLY A 76 6.66 26.36 -4.25
C GLY A 76 6.40 27.09 -2.94
N GLY A 77 6.37 26.33 -1.84
CA GLY A 77 6.12 26.87 -0.49
C GLY A 77 4.65 27.15 -0.17
N THR A 78 3.71 26.88 -1.09
CA THR A 78 2.27 26.98 -0.82
C THR A 78 1.71 25.64 -0.32
N PRO A 79 0.51 25.61 0.29
CA PRO A 79 -0.12 24.36 0.71
C PRO A 79 -0.31 23.35 -0.43
N GLU A 80 -0.61 23.83 -1.64
CA GLU A 80 -0.78 23.01 -2.83
C GLU A 80 0.52 22.29 -3.23
N ALA A 81 1.67 22.96 -3.08
CA ALA A 81 2.98 22.37 -3.40
C ALA A 81 3.43 21.29 -2.41
N ARG A 82 2.72 21.09 -1.29
CA ARG A 82 2.94 19.96 -0.38
C ARG A 82 2.60 18.63 -1.03
N HIS A 83 1.73 18.63 -2.02
CA HIS A 83 1.26 17.44 -2.70
C HIS A 83 2.03 17.20 -4.00
N PRO A 84 2.05 15.94 -4.51
CA PRO A 84 2.66 15.65 -5.80
C PRO A 84 2.04 16.46 -6.94
N VAL A 85 2.87 16.92 -7.86
CA VAL A 85 2.42 17.67 -9.02
C VAL A 85 1.76 16.71 -10.02
N ALA A 86 0.46 16.85 -10.27
CA ALA A 86 -0.34 16.06 -11.21
C ALA A 86 -0.03 14.54 -11.16
N PRO A 87 -0.34 13.84 -10.05
CA PRO A 87 0.15 12.49 -9.79
C PRO A 87 -0.50 11.39 -10.64
N VAL A 88 -1.64 11.68 -11.30
CA VAL A 88 -2.40 10.67 -12.06
C VAL A 88 -1.69 10.28 -13.35
N LEU A 89 -1.61 8.97 -13.63
CA LEU A 89 -1.04 8.42 -14.87
C LEU A 89 -2.13 7.74 -15.72
N PRO A 90 -2.10 7.88 -17.06
CA PRO A 90 -1.27 8.80 -17.84
C PRO A 90 -1.49 10.25 -17.43
N ARG A 91 -0.43 11.09 -17.52
CA ARG A 91 -0.49 12.51 -17.12
C ARG A 91 -1.63 13.24 -17.86
N ARG A 92 -2.54 13.85 -17.12
CA ARG A 92 -3.68 14.59 -17.71
C ARG A 92 -3.33 16.01 -18.15
N CYS A 93 -2.14 16.48 -17.77
CA CYS A 93 -1.58 17.78 -18.18
C CYS A 93 -0.07 17.71 -18.26
N ALA A 94 0.54 18.65 -18.95
CA ALA A 94 1.97 18.91 -18.90
C ALA A 94 2.28 19.87 -17.76
N ALA A 95 3.50 19.80 -17.19
CA ALA A 95 4.00 20.78 -16.24
C ALA A 95 5.21 21.51 -16.85
N ARG A 96 5.17 22.85 -16.89
CA ARG A 96 6.21 23.70 -17.46
C ARG A 96 6.67 24.75 -16.45
N ALA A 97 7.98 24.97 -16.36
CA ALA A 97 8.55 26.03 -15.50
C ALA A 97 8.05 27.40 -15.93
N ALA A 98 7.38 28.09 -15.03
CA ALA A 98 6.85 29.45 -15.24
C ALA A 98 7.82 30.52 -14.69
N SER A 99 8.52 30.24 -13.60
CA SER A 99 9.55 31.13 -13.04
C SER A 99 10.93 30.85 -13.61
N GLU A 100 11.87 31.79 -13.42
CA GLU A 100 13.24 31.71 -13.92
C GLU A 100 14.00 30.50 -13.38
N HIS A 101 13.79 30.19 -12.10
CA HIS A 101 14.34 29.03 -11.41
C HIS A 101 13.21 28.23 -10.79
N VAL A 102 13.23 26.94 -11.03
CA VAL A 102 12.31 25.97 -10.43
C VAL A 102 13.15 24.84 -9.88
N GLU A 103 13.02 24.58 -8.58
CA GLU A 103 13.60 23.41 -7.93
C GLU A 103 12.52 22.37 -7.69
N TYR A 104 12.85 21.10 -7.99
CA TYR A 104 11.92 20.00 -7.79
C TYR A 104 12.62 18.73 -7.33
N ILE A 105 11.87 17.84 -6.73
CA ILE A 105 12.27 16.48 -6.36
C ILE A 105 11.50 15.50 -7.22
N SER A 106 12.17 14.43 -7.67
CA SER A 106 11.57 13.34 -8.43
C SER A 106 11.84 12.02 -7.72
N ILE A 107 10.80 11.32 -7.35
CA ILE A 107 10.84 10.02 -6.65
C ILE A 107 10.21 8.95 -7.54
N ASP A 108 10.75 7.74 -7.51
CA ASP A 108 10.11 6.59 -8.13
C ASP A 108 8.78 6.29 -7.41
N SER A 109 7.66 6.25 -8.15
CA SER A 109 6.33 6.11 -7.57
C SER A 109 6.10 4.74 -6.94
N ASP A 110 6.63 3.68 -7.54
CA ASP A 110 6.51 2.32 -6.98
C ASP A 110 7.33 2.20 -5.69
N LEU A 111 8.54 2.79 -5.64
CA LEU A 111 9.34 2.85 -4.42
C LEU A 111 8.64 3.63 -3.32
N LEU A 112 8.06 4.79 -3.64
CA LEU A 112 7.35 5.61 -2.68
C LEU A 112 6.14 4.88 -2.10
N ASP A 113 5.34 4.25 -2.94
CA ASP A 113 4.15 3.51 -2.54
C ASP A 113 4.52 2.30 -1.64
N VAL A 114 5.59 1.60 -1.98
CA VAL A 114 6.14 0.52 -1.14
C VAL A 114 6.58 1.06 0.23
N LEU A 115 7.33 2.16 0.29
CA LEU A 115 7.79 2.74 1.56
C LEU A 115 6.63 3.19 2.44
N ILE A 116 5.62 3.85 1.86
CA ILE A 116 4.42 4.29 2.59
C ILE A 116 3.65 3.08 3.12
N THR A 117 3.42 2.07 2.27
CA THR A 117 2.72 0.84 2.67
C THR A 117 3.49 0.13 3.78
N TRP A 118 4.81 0.03 3.68
CA TRP A 118 5.65 -0.59 4.69
C TRP A 118 5.62 0.12 6.03
N ASP A 119 5.70 1.44 6.04
CA ASP A 119 5.63 2.21 7.27
C ASP A 119 4.28 2.08 7.96
N GLN A 120 3.24 1.89 7.17
CA GLN A 120 1.87 1.75 7.66
C GLN A 120 1.52 0.33 8.10
N THR A 121 2.09 -0.70 7.47
CA THR A 121 1.86 -2.11 7.83
C THR A 121 2.87 -2.67 8.84
N GLY A 122 3.98 -1.99 9.07
CA GLY A 122 5.17 -2.45 9.81
C GLY A 122 5.05 -2.61 11.32
N GLN A 123 3.84 -2.70 11.90
CA GLN A 123 3.58 -3.23 13.23
C GLN A 123 2.66 -4.46 13.08
N TYR A 124 3.21 -5.56 12.60
CA TYR A 124 2.64 -6.86 12.86
C TYR A 124 2.86 -7.18 14.36
N GLU A 125 1.98 -6.71 15.21
CA GLU A 125 1.64 -7.49 16.37
C GLU A 125 0.75 -8.61 15.84
N VAL A 126 1.36 -9.76 15.57
CA VAL A 126 0.63 -11.02 15.61
C VAL A 126 0.05 -11.07 17.02
N GLY A 127 -1.27 -10.82 17.13
CA GLY A 127 -1.95 -11.13 18.37
C GLY A 127 -1.58 -12.57 18.67
N GLU A 128 -0.91 -12.80 19.81
CA GLU A 128 -0.67 -14.11 20.34
C GLU A 128 -1.99 -14.88 20.28
N LEU A 129 -2.16 -15.69 19.24
CA LEU A 129 -2.96 -16.88 19.37
C LEU A 129 -2.20 -17.68 20.40
N GLN A 130 -2.67 -17.64 21.66
CA GLN A 130 -2.13 -18.42 22.73
C GLN A 130 -1.93 -19.83 22.19
N ALA A 131 -0.70 -20.28 22.19
CA ALA A 131 -0.32 -21.67 21.94
C ALA A 131 -0.88 -22.52 23.09
N GLY A 132 -2.17 -22.81 22.99
CA GLY A 132 -2.98 -23.60 23.90
C GLY A 132 -3.81 -24.60 23.11
N GLY A 133 -3.30 -25.08 21.99
CA GLY A 133 -3.86 -26.20 21.26
C GLY A 133 -3.48 -27.50 21.93
N ALA A 134 -4.46 -28.26 22.41
CA ALA A 134 -4.26 -29.64 22.84
C ALA A 134 -3.59 -30.45 21.72
N ALA A 135 -2.69 -31.36 22.08
CA ALA A 135 -2.03 -32.27 21.14
C ALA A 135 -3.08 -32.99 20.27
N GLY A 136 -3.21 -32.59 19.01
CA GLY A 136 -4.16 -33.19 18.08
C GLY A 136 -4.78 -32.24 17.03
N ASP A 137 -4.59 -30.91 17.16
CA ASP A 137 -5.14 -30.01 16.14
C ASP A 137 -4.24 -30.03 14.90
N ASP A 138 -4.79 -30.60 13.84
CA ASP A 138 -4.18 -30.59 12.50
C ASP A 138 -4.14 -29.14 11.98
N TRP A 139 -3.02 -28.74 11.37
CA TRP A 139 -2.81 -27.41 10.77
C TRP A 139 -3.98 -27.01 9.86
N MET A 140 -4.61 -27.94 9.19
CA MET A 140 -5.77 -27.74 8.34
C MET A 140 -6.98 -27.27 9.16
N THR A 141 -7.21 -27.85 10.33
CA THR A 141 -8.25 -27.44 11.25
C THR A 141 -7.99 -26.01 11.77
N LEU A 142 -6.76 -25.71 12.14
CA LEU A 142 -6.37 -24.36 12.55
C LEU A 142 -6.56 -23.34 11.44
N LEU A 143 -6.16 -23.67 10.21
CA LEU A 143 -6.35 -22.81 9.05
C LEU A 143 -7.84 -22.55 8.78
N LEU A 144 -8.69 -23.60 8.82
CA LEU A 144 -10.13 -23.49 8.62
C LEU A 144 -10.85 -22.72 9.75
N GLN A 145 -10.32 -22.76 10.97
CA GLN A 145 -10.84 -21.98 12.09
C GLN A 145 -10.51 -20.51 12.02
N SER A 146 -9.54 -20.11 11.17
CA SER A 146 -9.24 -18.71 10.96
C SER A 146 -10.42 -18.00 10.29
N ARG A 147 -10.78 -16.81 10.75
CA ARG A 147 -11.93 -16.05 10.23
C ARG A 147 -11.80 -15.72 8.74
N ALA A 148 -10.58 -15.65 8.23
CA ALA A 148 -10.29 -15.44 6.83
C ALA A 148 -10.89 -16.56 5.95
N PHE A 149 -10.74 -17.81 6.37
CA PHE A 149 -11.20 -18.97 5.61
C PHE A 149 -12.70 -19.23 5.71
N HIS A 150 -13.39 -18.67 6.72
CA HIS A 150 -14.85 -18.80 6.86
C HIS A 150 -15.65 -18.15 5.72
N LYS A 151 -15.07 -17.16 5.03
CA LYS A 151 -15.74 -16.47 3.90
C LYS A 151 -15.49 -17.16 2.56
N ILE A 152 -14.61 -18.17 2.52
CA ILE A 152 -14.26 -18.86 1.28
C ILE A 152 -15.31 -19.92 0.97
N PRO A 153 -15.85 -19.97 -0.25
CA PRO A 153 -16.79 -21.00 -0.64
C PRO A 153 -16.20 -22.41 -0.43
N PRO A 154 -16.98 -23.39 0.07
CA PRO A 154 -16.50 -24.74 0.34
C PRO A 154 -15.81 -25.41 -0.85
N ALA A 155 -16.29 -25.16 -2.07
CA ALA A 155 -15.67 -25.69 -3.30
C ALA A 155 -14.25 -25.12 -3.52
N ASN A 156 -14.03 -23.84 -3.19
CA ASN A 156 -12.72 -23.20 -3.28
C ASN A 156 -11.78 -23.76 -2.21
N LEU A 157 -12.27 -23.97 -0.98
CA LEU A 157 -11.48 -24.58 0.09
C LEU A 157 -10.94 -25.94 -0.33
N GLN A 158 -11.81 -26.79 -0.89
CA GLN A 158 -11.39 -28.09 -1.41
C GLN A 158 -10.32 -27.93 -2.50
N ALA A 159 -10.52 -27.02 -3.45
CA ALA A 159 -9.55 -26.75 -4.51
C ALA A 159 -8.20 -26.23 -3.96
N VAL A 160 -8.21 -25.35 -2.93
CA VAL A 160 -7.01 -24.89 -2.25
C VAL A 160 -6.20 -26.04 -1.71
N PHE A 161 -6.82 -26.93 -0.91
CA PHE A 161 -6.12 -28.08 -0.32
C PHE A 161 -5.58 -29.04 -1.36
N MET A 162 -6.31 -29.27 -2.46
CA MET A 162 -5.87 -30.13 -3.56
C MET A 162 -4.69 -29.55 -4.34
N ARG A 163 -4.55 -28.23 -4.41
CA ARG A 163 -3.50 -27.55 -5.19
C ARG A 163 -2.31 -27.12 -4.35
N MET A 164 -2.44 -27.14 -3.02
CA MET A 164 -1.31 -26.89 -2.12
C MET A 164 -0.25 -27.97 -2.27
N GLN A 165 1.00 -27.55 -2.34
CA GLN A 165 2.17 -28.41 -2.46
C GLN A 165 2.95 -28.42 -1.15
N ARG A 166 3.26 -29.61 -0.66
CA ARG A 166 4.14 -29.78 0.51
C ARG A 166 5.59 -29.49 0.16
N VAL A 167 6.24 -28.71 1.01
CA VAL A 167 7.68 -28.41 0.92
C VAL A 167 8.30 -28.50 2.31
N ASP A 168 9.38 -29.26 2.42
CA ASP A 168 10.13 -29.38 3.67
C ASP A 168 11.34 -28.45 3.65
N TYR A 169 11.65 -27.83 4.78
CA TYR A 169 12.73 -26.86 4.97
C TYR A 169 13.54 -27.22 6.21
N ALA A 170 14.84 -26.95 6.16
CA ALA A 170 15.72 -27.07 7.33
C ALA A 170 15.73 -25.76 8.14
N ALA A 171 16.12 -25.85 9.41
CA ALA A 171 16.39 -24.69 10.24
C ALA A 171 17.45 -23.78 9.59
N GLY A 172 17.16 -22.48 9.52
CA GLY A 172 18.01 -21.49 8.86
C GLY A 172 17.69 -21.25 7.38
N ASP A 173 16.84 -22.08 6.75
CA ASP A 173 16.45 -21.87 5.37
C ASP A 173 15.53 -20.65 5.22
N PRO A 174 15.84 -19.70 4.32
CA PRO A 174 14.92 -18.63 3.97
C PRO A 174 13.84 -19.18 3.03
N VAL A 175 12.60 -19.09 3.46
CA VAL A 175 11.42 -19.47 2.64
C VAL A 175 11.08 -18.40 1.62
N VAL A 176 11.12 -17.14 2.05
CA VAL A 176 10.98 -15.96 1.17
C VAL A 176 12.00 -14.91 1.58
N ARG A 177 12.49 -14.13 0.62
CA ARG A 177 13.44 -13.04 0.86
C ARG A 177 12.79 -11.70 0.55
N GLN A 178 13.07 -10.72 1.38
CA GLN A 178 12.66 -9.34 1.14
C GLN A 178 13.20 -8.85 -0.21
N GLY A 179 12.34 -8.22 -1.00
CA GLY A 179 12.67 -7.69 -2.32
C GLY A 179 12.44 -8.66 -3.49
N ASP A 180 12.19 -9.95 -3.23
CA ASP A 180 11.84 -10.93 -4.27
C ASP A 180 10.40 -10.73 -4.76
N GLU A 181 10.10 -11.24 -5.94
CA GLU A 181 8.72 -11.30 -6.45
C GLU A 181 7.89 -12.29 -5.63
N GLY A 182 6.62 -11.95 -5.42
CA GLY A 182 5.66 -12.82 -4.74
C GLY A 182 5.09 -13.87 -5.69
N GLU A 183 5.47 -15.14 -5.53
CA GLU A 183 4.98 -16.25 -6.35
C GLU A 183 4.09 -17.24 -5.60
N HIS A 184 4.24 -17.34 -4.27
CA HIS A 184 3.52 -18.32 -3.47
C HIS A 184 2.99 -17.72 -2.17
N PHE A 185 1.86 -18.24 -1.74
CA PHE A 185 1.30 -18.16 -0.40
C PHE A 185 1.73 -19.41 0.38
N TYR A 186 1.93 -19.30 1.67
CA TYR A 186 2.41 -20.39 2.53
C TYR A 186 1.54 -20.56 3.77
N ALA A 187 1.32 -21.83 4.18
CA ALA A 187 0.75 -22.23 5.46
C ALA A 187 1.72 -23.15 6.19
N ILE A 188 1.94 -22.93 7.49
CA ILE A 188 2.86 -23.71 8.31
C ILE A 188 2.16 -24.97 8.83
N VAL A 189 2.66 -26.15 8.42
CA VAL A 189 2.19 -27.45 8.88
C VAL A 189 2.94 -27.89 10.12
N ALA A 190 4.26 -27.69 10.13
CA ALA A 190 5.13 -28.03 11.26
C ALA A 190 6.34 -27.09 11.27
N GLY A 191 6.90 -26.90 12.46
CA GLY A 191 8.06 -26.02 12.66
C GLY A 191 7.66 -24.58 13.01
N ARG A 192 8.65 -23.71 13.08
CA ARG A 192 8.50 -22.27 13.38
C ARG A 192 9.34 -21.43 12.43
N CYS A 193 8.85 -20.26 12.09
CA CYS A 193 9.52 -19.26 11.26
C CYS A 193 9.71 -17.96 12.03
N VAL A 194 10.75 -17.21 11.68
CA VAL A 194 10.90 -15.81 12.06
C VAL A 194 10.71 -14.92 10.83
N VAL A 195 9.94 -13.87 11.02
CA VAL A 195 9.76 -12.80 10.02
C VAL A 195 10.72 -11.68 10.39
N THR A 196 11.63 -11.35 9.47
CA THR A 196 12.59 -10.26 9.65
C THR A 196 12.50 -9.28 8.50
N ARG A 197 12.83 -8.03 8.76
CA ARG A 197 12.83 -6.98 7.77
C ARG A 197 14.10 -6.16 7.83
N GLU A 198 14.80 -6.12 6.71
CA GLU A 198 15.96 -5.27 6.55
C GLU A 198 15.52 -3.83 6.31
N THR A 199 16.22 -2.92 6.96
CA THR A 199 16.11 -1.49 6.70
C THR A 199 17.46 -0.93 6.29
N PRO A 200 17.54 0.22 5.62
CA PRO A 200 18.82 0.82 5.26
C PRO A 200 19.76 1.07 6.45
N LEU A 201 19.21 1.16 7.66
CA LEU A 201 19.96 1.38 8.91
C LEU A 201 20.26 0.08 9.66
N ASN A 202 19.53 -0.99 9.39
CA ASN A 202 19.72 -2.29 10.01
C ASN A 202 19.65 -3.39 8.95
N ARG A 203 20.82 -3.78 8.45
CA ARG A 203 20.95 -4.84 7.44
C ARG A 203 20.81 -6.26 8.01
N GLU A 204 20.95 -6.42 9.32
CA GLU A 204 20.72 -7.70 9.99
C GLU A 204 19.23 -8.03 10.10
N GLY A 205 18.37 -7.04 9.84
CA GLY A 205 16.94 -7.15 9.90
C GLY A 205 16.36 -6.98 11.31
N ILE A 206 15.19 -6.36 11.37
CA ILE A 206 14.39 -6.23 12.60
C ILE A 206 13.42 -7.38 12.64
N LYS A 207 13.40 -8.14 13.75
CA LYS A 207 12.41 -9.18 13.97
C LYS A 207 11.02 -8.54 14.08
N LEU A 208 10.10 -8.97 13.21
CA LEU A 208 8.72 -8.50 13.19
C LEU A 208 7.79 -9.46 13.91
N ALA A 209 7.96 -10.79 13.69
CA ALA A 209 7.10 -11.82 14.24
C ALA A 209 7.80 -13.18 14.30
N GLU A 210 7.25 -14.09 15.10
CA GLU A 210 7.43 -15.53 14.95
C GLU A 210 6.11 -16.15 14.53
N LEU A 211 6.17 -17.13 13.64
CA LEU A 211 5.03 -17.85 13.10
C LEU A 211 5.19 -19.34 13.41
N GLY A 212 4.07 -20.00 13.70
CA GLY A 212 4.03 -21.42 14.04
C GLY A 212 2.96 -22.18 13.23
N MET A 213 2.68 -23.41 13.64
CA MET A 213 1.69 -24.28 13.00
C MET A 213 0.32 -23.60 12.90
N GLY A 214 -0.28 -23.62 11.70
CA GLY A 214 -1.55 -22.97 11.40
C GLY A 214 -1.43 -21.52 10.95
N ASP A 215 -0.30 -20.86 11.16
CA ASP A 215 -0.08 -19.50 10.64
C ASP A 215 0.21 -19.51 9.15
N THR A 216 -0.09 -18.39 8.50
CA THR A 216 0.09 -18.19 7.07
C THR A 216 0.93 -16.94 6.80
N PHE A 217 1.58 -16.90 5.63
CA PHE A 217 2.33 -15.73 5.17
C PHE A 217 2.49 -15.71 3.65
N GLY A 218 2.88 -14.54 3.15
CA GLY A 218 3.16 -14.34 1.72
C GLY A 218 1.98 -13.82 0.91
N GLU A 219 0.80 -13.68 1.51
CA GLU A 219 -0.42 -13.17 0.88
C GLU A 219 -0.28 -11.70 0.45
N GLU A 220 0.40 -10.90 1.25
CA GLU A 220 0.46 -9.44 1.08
C GLU A 220 1.05 -9.04 -0.28
N SER A 221 2.15 -9.67 -0.70
CA SER A 221 2.77 -9.41 -2.00
C SER A 221 1.93 -9.94 -3.17
N LEU A 222 1.16 -11.01 -2.95
CA LEU A 222 0.27 -11.56 -3.98
C LEU A 222 -0.95 -10.66 -4.20
N ILE A 223 -1.52 -10.12 -3.11
CA ILE A 223 -2.68 -9.22 -3.13
C ILE A 223 -2.28 -7.86 -3.71
N SER A 224 -1.20 -7.27 -3.21
CA SER A 224 -0.76 -5.93 -3.61
C SER A 224 -0.05 -5.88 -4.96
N GLY A 225 0.41 -7.04 -5.46
CA GLY A 225 1.29 -7.11 -6.63
C GLY A 225 2.68 -6.50 -6.39
N ALA A 226 3.03 -6.21 -5.14
CA ALA A 226 4.33 -5.68 -4.75
C ALA A 226 5.33 -6.82 -4.49
N LYS A 227 6.62 -6.47 -4.38
CA LYS A 227 7.67 -7.38 -3.94
C LYS A 227 7.49 -7.77 -2.48
N ARG A 228 8.15 -8.87 -2.06
CA ARG A 228 8.18 -9.31 -0.66
C ARG A 228 8.67 -8.19 0.25
N ASN A 229 7.90 -7.86 1.27
CA ASN A 229 8.20 -6.77 2.21
C ASN A 229 9.07 -7.21 3.40
N ALA A 230 9.27 -8.52 3.58
CA ALA A 230 10.05 -9.12 4.65
C ALA A 230 10.68 -10.44 4.21
N THR A 231 11.69 -10.88 4.95
CA THR A 231 12.28 -12.21 4.85
C THR A 231 11.64 -13.12 5.89
N VAL A 232 11.25 -14.33 5.50
CA VAL A 232 10.76 -15.37 6.41
C VAL A 232 11.76 -16.52 6.40
N THR A 233 12.34 -16.83 7.57
CA THR A 233 13.36 -17.85 7.73
C THR A 233 12.90 -18.90 8.74
N MET A 234 13.14 -20.16 8.47
CA MET A 234 12.85 -21.24 9.41
C MET A 234 13.73 -21.14 10.66
N ILE A 235 13.12 -21.21 11.85
CA ILE A 235 13.84 -21.31 13.13
C ILE A 235 14.16 -22.78 13.45
N THR A 236 13.25 -23.68 13.08
CA THR A 236 13.38 -25.12 13.25
C THR A 236 13.17 -25.80 11.91
N ASP A 237 13.61 -27.06 11.78
CA ASP A 237 13.15 -27.89 10.67
C ASP A 237 11.63 -27.91 10.65
N GLY A 238 11.03 -27.91 9.47
CA GLY A 238 9.60 -27.86 9.36
C GLY A 238 9.07 -28.14 7.96
N THR A 239 7.75 -28.24 7.90
CA THR A 239 6.98 -28.49 6.69
C THR A 239 6.02 -27.34 6.44
N LEU A 240 6.00 -26.83 5.24
CA LEU A 240 5.05 -25.82 4.77
C LEU A 240 4.22 -26.39 3.64
N MET A 241 2.98 -25.89 3.52
CA MET A 241 2.18 -26.01 2.31
C MET A 241 2.24 -24.70 1.55
N ARG A 242 2.51 -24.74 0.25
CA ARG A 242 2.52 -23.54 -0.61
C ARG A 242 1.44 -23.60 -1.67
N LEU A 243 0.87 -22.47 -2.01
CA LEU A 243 -0.11 -22.28 -3.08
C LEU A 243 0.43 -21.25 -4.08
N GLY A 244 0.38 -21.57 -5.37
CA GLY A 244 0.84 -20.66 -6.43
C GLY A 244 -0.01 -19.37 -6.51
N LYS A 245 0.57 -18.31 -7.05
CA LYS A 245 -0.05 -16.96 -7.16
C LYS A 245 -1.40 -16.98 -7.88
N GLU A 246 -1.52 -17.70 -8.99
CA GLU A 246 -2.76 -17.77 -9.77
C GLU A 246 -3.87 -18.44 -8.98
N ASP A 247 -3.55 -19.57 -8.34
CA ASP A 247 -4.50 -20.31 -7.50
C ASP A 247 -4.88 -19.51 -6.25
N PHE A 248 -3.91 -18.84 -5.63
CA PHE A 248 -4.17 -17.95 -4.51
C PHE A 248 -5.14 -16.83 -4.92
N ASN A 249 -4.89 -16.16 -6.04
CA ASN A 249 -5.75 -15.06 -6.49
C ASN A 249 -7.17 -15.53 -6.80
N SER A 250 -7.33 -16.63 -7.54
CA SER A 250 -8.65 -17.12 -7.95
C SER A 250 -9.45 -17.78 -6.82
N LEU A 251 -8.79 -18.49 -5.91
CA LEU A 251 -9.47 -19.29 -4.89
C LEU A 251 -9.59 -18.62 -3.54
N LEU A 252 -8.63 -17.75 -3.18
CA LEU A 252 -8.58 -17.07 -1.89
C LEU A 252 -8.79 -15.57 -2.01
N ASN A 253 -8.01 -14.87 -2.85
CA ASN A 253 -8.01 -13.40 -2.92
C ASN A 253 -9.31 -12.85 -3.53
N GLU A 254 -9.76 -13.34 -4.67
CA GLU A 254 -11.00 -12.88 -5.31
C GLU A 254 -12.24 -13.05 -4.41
N PRO A 255 -12.42 -14.18 -3.70
CA PRO A 255 -13.50 -14.32 -2.74
C PRO A 255 -13.34 -13.48 -1.46
N MET A 256 -12.11 -13.11 -1.09
CA MET A 256 -11.82 -12.36 0.15
C MET A 256 -11.79 -10.86 -0.04
N VAL A 257 -11.37 -10.39 -1.21
CA VAL A 257 -11.29 -8.96 -1.54
C VAL A 257 -12.27 -8.65 -2.67
N HIS A 258 -13.38 -8.04 -2.31
CA HIS A 258 -14.44 -7.67 -3.25
C HIS A 258 -14.06 -6.36 -3.95
N TRP A 259 -13.62 -6.47 -5.21
CA TRP A 259 -13.31 -5.30 -6.03
C TRP A 259 -14.55 -4.76 -6.72
N VAL A 260 -14.81 -3.47 -6.53
CA VAL A 260 -15.93 -2.75 -7.16
C VAL A 260 -15.39 -1.60 -8.04
N ASP A 261 -16.12 -1.29 -9.10
CA ASP A 261 -15.87 -0.06 -9.86
C ASP A 261 -16.48 1.16 -9.16
N CYS A 262 -16.26 2.35 -9.72
CA CYS A 262 -16.70 3.60 -9.11
C CYS A 262 -18.25 3.68 -9.04
N GLU A 263 -18.95 3.19 -10.04
CA GLU A 263 -20.41 3.22 -10.09
C GLU A 263 -21.03 2.31 -9.02
N GLU A 264 -20.53 1.07 -8.89
CA GLU A 264 -20.94 0.14 -7.85
C GLU A 264 -20.61 0.67 -6.45
N ALA A 265 -19.42 1.27 -6.28
CA ALA A 265 -19.01 1.90 -5.03
C ALA A 265 -20.01 2.97 -4.57
N HIS A 266 -20.41 3.87 -5.48
CA HIS A 266 -21.44 4.88 -5.17
C HIS A 266 -22.81 4.27 -4.87
N ARG A 267 -23.20 3.17 -5.53
CA ARG A 267 -24.44 2.45 -5.23
C ARG A 267 -24.43 1.85 -3.81
N ILE A 268 -23.32 1.26 -3.40
CA ILE A 268 -23.14 0.71 -2.05
C ILE A 268 -23.29 1.83 -1.00
N VAL A 269 -22.62 2.96 -1.22
CA VAL A 269 -22.67 4.09 -0.28
C VAL A 269 -24.07 4.70 -0.24
N ALA A 270 -24.73 4.88 -1.39
CA ALA A 270 -26.11 5.37 -1.44
C ALA A 270 -27.12 4.43 -0.74
N ALA A 271 -26.82 3.12 -0.68
CA ALA A 271 -27.63 2.11 0.02
C ALA A 271 -27.34 2.06 1.54
N GLY A 272 -26.53 2.96 2.09
CA GLY A 272 -26.21 3.05 3.52
C GLY A 272 -24.81 2.57 3.89
N GLY A 273 -23.99 2.19 2.92
CA GLY A 273 -22.55 1.95 3.10
C GLY A 273 -21.77 3.25 3.37
N ARG A 274 -20.48 3.12 3.66
CA ARG A 274 -19.59 4.27 3.94
C ARG A 274 -18.27 4.15 3.18
N TRP A 275 -17.76 5.28 2.75
CA TRP A 275 -16.39 5.39 2.27
C TRP A 275 -15.41 5.26 3.44
N LEU A 276 -14.38 4.43 3.28
CA LEU A 276 -13.27 4.28 4.22
C LEU A 276 -11.95 4.56 3.50
N ASP A 277 -11.42 5.77 3.70
CA ASP A 277 -10.15 6.19 3.12
C ASP A 277 -9.00 5.77 4.05
N VAL A 278 -8.11 4.93 3.53
CA VAL A 278 -6.97 4.39 4.31
C VAL A 278 -5.64 5.09 4.00
N ARG A 279 -5.72 6.25 3.37
CA ARG A 279 -4.56 7.12 3.15
C ARG A 279 -4.20 7.89 4.42
N LEU A 280 -3.06 8.58 4.37
CA LEU A 280 -2.65 9.47 5.46
C LEU A 280 -3.63 10.66 5.63
N PRO A 281 -3.71 11.25 6.82
CA PRO A 281 -4.56 12.43 7.04
C PRO A 281 -4.28 13.57 6.07
N SER A 282 -3.01 13.84 5.77
CA SER A 282 -2.60 14.89 4.83
C SER A 282 -3.06 14.64 3.39
N GLU A 283 -3.12 13.36 2.95
CA GLU A 283 -3.67 13.00 1.65
C GLU A 283 -5.21 13.14 1.63
N PHE A 284 -5.85 12.76 2.74
CA PHE A 284 -7.29 12.86 2.93
C PHE A 284 -7.75 14.33 2.96
N GLU A 285 -7.06 15.20 3.70
CA GLU A 285 -7.35 16.64 3.78
C GLU A 285 -7.28 17.32 2.41
N HIS A 286 -6.39 16.85 1.52
CA HIS A 286 -6.26 17.41 0.19
C HIS A 286 -7.47 17.09 -0.71
N CYS A 287 -7.93 15.85 -0.71
CA CYS A 287 -9.02 15.39 -1.55
C CYS A 287 -9.57 14.07 -1.01
N HIS A 288 -10.87 13.97 -0.82
CA HIS A 288 -11.54 12.74 -0.38
C HIS A 288 -12.99 12.67 -0.87
N PHE A 289 -13.61 11.49 -0.86
CA PHE A 289 -15.03 11.34 -1.12
C PHE A 289 -15.86 11.99 -0.03
N ASP A 290 -16.97 12.60 -0.41
CA ASP A 290 -17.89 13.22 0.55
C ASP A 290 -18.30 12.23 1.65
N GLN A 291 -18.31 12.69 2.91
CA GLN A 291 -18.61 11.90 4.11
C GLN A 291 -17.69 10.67 4.31
N ALA A 292 -16.53 10.59 3.66
CA ALA A 292 -15.59 9.53 3.89
C ALA A 292 -14.99 9.56 5.31
N ILE A 293 -14.77 8.38 5.87
CA ILE A 293 -14.08 8.21 7.15
C ILE A 293 -12.61 7.97 6.86
N ASN A 294 -11.71 8.77 7.42
CA ASN A 294 -10.29 8.52 7.32
C ASN A 294 -9.80 7.61 8.45
N VAL A 295 -9.35 6.43 8.08
CA VAL A 295 -8.64 5.50 8.97
C VAL A 295 -7.39 5.02 8.27
N PRO A 296 -6.26 5.70 8.43
CA PRO A 296 -5.00 5.30 7.81
C PRO A 296 -4.68 3.82 8.04
N LEU A 297 -4.12 3.16 7.03
CA LEU A 297 -3.87 1.71 7.04
C LEU A 297 -3.21 1.23 8.34
N TYR A 298 -2.22 1.97 8.86
CA TYR A 298 -1.53 1.64 10.11
C TYR A 298 -2.41 1.76 11.37
N PHE A 299 -3.55 2.47 11.30
CA PHE A 299 -4.52 2.56 12.38
C PHE A 299 -5.70 1.60 12.24
N VAL A 300 -5.88 0.93 11.11
CA VAL A 300 -7.04 0.06 10.87
C VAL A 300 -7.23 -0.94 12.01
N ARG A 301 -6.15 -1.65 12.42
CA ARG A 301 -6.22 -2.64 13.51
C ARG A 301 -6.61 -2.03 14.85
N LEU A 302 -6.16 -0.82 15.16
CA LEU A 302 -6.47 -0.12 16.40
C LEU A 302 -7.89 0.44 16.40
N LYS A 303 -8.41 0.82 15.22
CA LYS A 303 -9.71 1.46 15.04
C LYS A 303 -10.84 0.48 14.76
N LEU A 304 -10.60 -0.83 14.72
CA LEU A 304 -11.63 -1.85 14.48
C LEU A 304 -12.85 -1.70 15.38
N LYS A 305 -12.65 -1.36 16.67
CA LYS A 305 -13.72 -1.18 17.64
C LYS A 305 -14.57 0.09 17.41
N THR A 306 -14.09 1.03 16.62
CA THR A 306 -14.79 2.28 16.30
C THR A 306 -15.56 2.20 14.99
N LEU A 307 -15.36 1.14 14.21
CA LEU A 307 -16.08 0.87 12.97
C LEU A 307 -17.32 0.02 13.28
N GLU A 308 -18.41 0.30 12.59
CA GLU A 308 -19.68 -0.41 12.73
C GLU A 308 -19.68 -1.67 11.85
N ALA A 309 -19.60 -2.87 12.43
CA ALA A 309 -19.49 -4.12 11.69
C ALA A 309 -20.71 -4.44 10.79
N ALA A 310 -21.86 -3.83 11.05
CA ALA A 310 -23.09 -4.01 10.26
C ALA A 310 -23.15 -3.12 9.01
N VAL A 311 -22.21 -2.19 8.84
CA VAL A 311 -22.19 -1.24 7.73
C VAL A 311 -21.20 -1.72 6.67
N PRO A 312 -21.58 -1.82 5.38
CA PRO A 312 -20.64 -2.07 4.29
C PRO A 312 -19.67 -0.90 4.13
N TYR A 313 -18.39 -1.20 3.91
CA TYR A 313 -17.36 -0.18 3.68
C TYR A 313 -16.78 -0.29 2.28
N VAL A 314 -16.79 0.82 1.55
CA VAL A 314 -15.99 0.96 0.33
C VAL A 314 -14.64 1.53 0.72
N VAL A 315 -13.61 0.68 0.69
CA VAL A 315 -12.25 1.02 1.10
C VAL A 315 -11.49 1.60 -0.08
N CYS A 316 -10.92 2.77 0.07
CA CYS A 316 -10.18 3.45 -0.99
C CYS A 316 -8.78 3.93 -0.53
N CYS A 317 -7.89 4.03 -1.50
CA CYS A 317 -6.60 4.71 -1.45
C CYS A 317 -6.27 5.20 -2.86
N ASP A 318 -5.07 5.66 -3.15
CA ASP A 318 -4.74 6.22 -4.47
C ASP A 318 -4.94 5.23 -5.62
N ASN A 319 -4.46 3.98 -5.48
CA ASN A 319 -4.33 3.00 -6.57
C ASN A 319 -4.92 1.60 -6.24
N GLY A 320 -5.49 1.41 -5.06
CA GLY A 320 -6.07 0.14 -4.62
C GLY A 320 -5.14 -0.74 -3.75
N ARG A 321 -3.83 -0.49 -3.69
CA ARG A 321 -2.88 -1.36 -2.94
C ARG A 321 -3.07 -1.28 -1.43
N ARG A 322 -3.11 -0.08 -0.86
CA ARG A 322 -3.34 0.12 0.59
C ARG A 322 -4.74 -0.31 1.00
N SER A 323 -5.72 -0.03 0.16
CA SER A 323 -7.12 -0.38 0.42
C SER A 323 -7.36 -1.89 0.35
N SER A 324 -6.69 -2.64 -0.53
CA SER A 324 -6.78 -4.11 -0.54
C SER A 324 -6.20 -4.73 0.74
N ALA A 325 -5.07 -4.22 1.22
CA ALA A 325 -4.50 -4.67 2.50
C ALA A 325 -5.42 -4.35 3.69
N ALA A 326 -6.03 -3.16 3.70
CA ALA A 326 -6.99 -2.78 4.74
C ALA A 326 -8.27 -3.63 4.69
N ALA A 327 -8.81 -3.88 3.49
CA ALA A 327 -9.99 -4.73 3.29
C ALA A 327 -9.75 -6.17 3.76
N TYR A 328 -8.55 -6.70 3.50
CA TYR A 328 -8.15 -8.00 4.04
C TYR A 328 -8.19 -8.01 5.57
N ILE A 329 -7.53 -7.04 6.23
CA ILE A 329 -7.51 -6.91 7.70
C ILE A 329 -8.92 -6.80 8.28
N LEU A 330 -9.77 -6.01 7.65
CA LEU A 330 -11.16 -5.83 8.06
C LEU A 330 -11.99 -7.09 7.82
N GLY A 331 -11.79 -7.73 6.68
CA GLY A 331 -12.45 -8.97 6.29
C GLY A 331 -12.18 -10.12 7.27
N GLU A 332 -10.94 -10.28 7.74
CA GLU A 332 -10.57 -11.22 8.80
C GLU A 332 -11.36 -11.01 10.10
N ARG A 333 -11.84 -9.81 10.34
CA ARG A 333 -12.62 -9.42 11.53
C ARG A 333 -14.13 -9.40 11.29
N GLY A 334 -14.58 -9.84 10.11
CA GLY A 334 -15.98 -10.01 9.77
C GLY A 334 -16.67 -8.75 9.25
N PHE A 335 -15.93 -7.70 8.91
CA PHE A 335 -16.49 -6.53 8.24
C PHE A 335 -16.84 -6.85 6.78
N ASP A 336 -17.92 -6.25 6.30
CA ASP A 336 -18.26 -6.25 4.89
C ASP A 336 -17.50 -5.12 4.17
N THR A 337 -16.55 -5.51 3.30
CA THR A 337 -15.62 -4.55 2.68
C THR A 337 -15.54 -4.75 1.18
N HIS A 338 -15.55 -3.64 0.47
CA HIS A 338 -15.41 -3.55 -0.98
C HIS A 338 -14.24 -2.63 -1.31
N VAL A 339 -13.40 -3.00 -2.25
CA VAL A 339 -12.22 -2.21 -2.62
C VAL A 339 -12.47 -1.47 -3.92
N LEU A 340 -12.30 -0.15 -3.91
CA LEU A 340 -12.39 0.66 -5.12
C LEU A 340 -11.26 0.31 -6.09
N ARG A 341 -11.64 -0.25 -7.25
CA ARG A 341 -10.70 -0.66 -8.30
C ARG A 341 -9.96 0.54 -8.87
N GLY A 342 -8.63 0.46 -8.88
CA GLY A 342 -7.76 1.54 -9.32
C GLY A 342 -7.69 2.73 -8.36
N GLY A 343 -8.39 2.66 -7.21
CA GLY A 343 -8.38 3.70 -6.19
C GLY A 343 -8.98 5.03 -6.65
N ILE A 344 -8.68 6.09 -5.91
CA ILE A 344 -9.14 7.46 -6.20
C ILE A 344 -8.63 7.94 -7.56
N ALA A 345 -7.45 7.50 -7.99
CA ALA A 345 -6.87 7.86 -9.29
C ALA A 345 -7.72 7.41 -10.49
N ALA A 346 -8.54 6.37 -10.33
CA ALA A 346 -9.46 5.87 -11.35
C ALA A 346 -10.92 6.30 -11.13
N SER A 347 -11.19 7.19 -10.18
CA SER A 347 -12.52 7.67 -9.82
C SER A 347 -12.82 9.07 -10.39
N ASP A 348 -14.02 9.56 -10.13
CA ASP A 348 -14.47 10.92 -10.40
C ASP A 348 -13.68 12.00 -9.62
N LEU A 349 -13.04 11.63 -8.51
CA LEU A 349 -12.12 12.50 -7.78
C LEU A 349 -10.72 12.63 -8.40
N ALA A 350 -10.41 11.89 -9.45
CA ALA A 350 -9.10 11.96 -10.11
C ALA A 350 -8.77 13.36 -10.66
N GLU A 351 -9.77 14.17 -11.00
CA GLU A 351 -9.59 15.57 -11.42
C GLU A 351 -9.20 16.47 -10.24
N ALA A 352 -9.78 16.24 -9.08
CA ALA A 352 -9.46 17.00 -7.87
C ALA A 352 -8.02 16.73 -7.41
N LEU A 353 -7.50 15.50 -7.55
CA LEU A 353 -6.10 15.18 -7.26
C LEU A 353 -5.10 15.95 -8.13
N ASN A 354 -5.49 16.35 -9.34
CA ASN A 354 -4.65 17.08 -10.28
C ASN A 354 -4.86 18.59 -10.24
N SER A 355 -5.88 19.06 -9.51
CA SER A 355 -6.16 20.50 -9.39
C SER A 355 -5.30 21.07 -8.25
N PRO A 356 -4.63 22.21 -8.44
CA PRO A 356 -4.14 23.00 -7.31
C PRO A 356 -5.35 23.35 -6.45
N GLY A 357 -5.28 23.04 -5.14
CA GLY A 357 -6.39 23.18 -4.22
C GLY A 357 -7.17 24.49 -4.45
N ARG A 358 -8.48 24.41 -4.55
CA ARG A 358 -9.33 25.58 -4.50
C ARG A 358 -9.18 26.15 -3.08
N GLY A 359 -8.32 27.16 -2.94
CA GLY A 359 -8.37 27.99 -1.76
C GLY A 359 -9.75 28.65 -1.68
N ASP A 360 -10.49 28.32 -0.64
CA ASP A 360 -11.59 29.14 -0.15
C ASP A 360 -11.05 30.45 0.44
#